data_16cd29634d5e55836de277b5618d1a08
#
_entry.id   16cd29634d5e55836de277b5618d1a08
#
_cell.length_a   1.000
_cell.length_b   1.000
_cell.length_c   1.000
_cell.angle_alpha   90.00
_cell.angle_beta   90.00
_cell.angle_gamma   90.00
#
_symmetry.space_group_name_H-M   'P 1'
#
loop_
_entity.id
_entity.type
_entity.pdbx_description
1 polymer ?
#
loop_
_entity_poly.entity_id
_entity_poly.type
_entity_poly.pdbx_seq_one_letter_code
_entity_poly.pdbx_strand_id
1 'polypeptide(L)'
;MAGSLPALRDAETARMLAACSRCGACFDACPMLPWAKDVAGAQGPDVVAGVLDVLTGGQGSAAARGWIAACTRSGSCNVVCPNAVNPMLMLRLAKWRANETSALPRRDASETMSRVKVFARLTMTEEEQATWL
;
A
#
# COMPACT_ATOMS: atom_id res chain seq x y z
N MET A 1 5.25 -12.97 26.37
CA MET A 1 4.29 -11.82 26.29
C MET A 1 4.04 -11.51 24.83
N ALA A 2 2.81 -11.44 24.43
CA ALA A 2 2.47 -11.02 23.07
C ALA A 2 2.78 -9.52 22.95
N GLY A 3 3.71 -9.16 22.06
CA GLY A 3 3.96 -7.78 21.70
C GLY A 3 2.72 -7.15 21.05
N SER A 4 2.49 -5.87 21.26
CA SER A 4 1.40 -5.17 20.59
C SER A 4 1.66 -5.05 19.07
N LEU A 5 0.59 -4.98 18.26
CA LEU A 5 0.72 -4.77 16.81
C LEU A 5 1.53 -3.50 16.47
N PRO A 6 1.37 -2.36 17.17
CA PRO A 6 2.24 -1.21 16.97
C PRO A 6 3.72 -1.51 17.24
N ALA A 7 4.04 -2.25 18.28
CA ALA A 7 5.43 -2.61 18.59
C ALA A 7 6.05 -3.51 17.51
N LEU A 8 5.27 -4.46 16.97
CA LEU A 8 5.68 -5.29 15.84
C LEU A 8 5.95 -4.43 14.61
N ARG A 9 5.04 -3.51 14.28
CA ARG A 9 5.22 -2.58 13.16
C ARG A 9 6.50 -1.77 13.31
N ASP A 10 6.74 -1.24 14.48
CA ASP A 10 7.90 -0.37 14.72
C ASP A 10 9.21 -1.16 14.66
N ALA A 11 9.23 -2.41 15.15
CA ALA A 11 10.38 -3.31 15.02
C ALA A 11 10.65 -3.68 13.54
N GLU A 12 9.61 -4.02 12.78
CA GLU A 12 9.76 -4.32 11.35
C GLU A 12 10.17 -3.08 10.54
N THR A 13 9.66 -1.90 10.88
CA THR A 13 10.08 -0.64 10.28
C THR A 13 11.58 -0.41 10.49
N ALA A 14 12.07 -0.57 11.71
CA ALA A 14 13.49 -0.42 12.01
C ALA A 14 14.36 -1.43 11.22
N ARG A 15 13.92 -2.68 11.13
CA ARG A 15 14.60 -3.72 10.33
C ARG A 15 14.66 -3.34 8.85
N MET A 16 13.55 -2.88 8.29
CA MET A 16 13.47 -2.48 6.87
C MET A 16 14.34 -1.26 6.57
N LEU A 17 14.34 -0.26 7.44
CA LEU A 17 15.20 0.91 7.30
C LEU A 17 16.69 0.56 7.28
N ALA A 18 17.09 -0.39 8.12
CA ALA A 18 18.48 -0.86 8.20
C ALA A 18 18.89 -1.70 6.98
N ALA A 19 17.99 -2.53 6.44
CA ALA A 19 18.29 -3.48 5.38
C ALA A 19 18.10 -2.91 3.96
N CYS A 20 17.20 -1.94 3.77
CA CYS A 20 16.86 -1.42 2.45
C CYS A 20 17.94 -0.52 1.88
N SER A 21 18.50 -0.92 0.73
CA SER A 21 19.50 -0.11 -0.01
C SER A 21 18.87 1.01 -0.85
N ARG A 22 17.56 1.11 -0.90
CA ARG A 22 16.81 2.08 -1.73
C ARG A 22 17.10 1.95 -3.24
N CYS A 23 17.41 0.74 -3.71
CA CYS A 23 17.77 0.51 -5.12
C CYS A 23 16.60 0.72 -6.10
N GLY A 24 15.36 0.66 -5.64
CA GLY A 24 14.18 0.86 -6.49
C GLY A 24 13.71 -0.36 -7.27
N ALA A 25 14.42 -1.49 -7.22
CA ALA A 25 14.06 -2.68 -7.99
C ALA A 25 12.62 -3.18 -7.70
N CYS A 26 12.17 -3.07 -6.45
CA CYS A 26 10.81 -3.44 -6.05
C CYS A 26 9.74 -2.55 -6.69
N PHE A 27 10.01 -1.28 -6.87
CA PHE A 27 9.13 -0.36 -7.58
C PHE A 27 9.08 -0.72 -9.06
N ASP A 28 10.23 -0.86 -9.71
CA ASP A 28 10.31 -1.15 -11.15
C ASP A 28 9.64 -2.47 -11.53
N ALA A 29 9.65 -3.46 -10.63
CA ALA A 29 9.01 -4.77 -10.85
C ALA A 29 7.49 -4.78 -10.56
N CYS A 30 6.92 -3.69 -10.09
CA CYS A 30 5.51 -3.66 -9.66
C CYS A 30 4.56 -3.65 -10.86
N PRO A 31 3.65 -4.64 -10.99
CA PRO A 31 2.69 -4.69 -12.10
C PRO A 31 1.59 -3.63 -12.00
N MET A 32 1.47 -2.94 -10.86
CA MET A 32 0.43 -1.94 -10.62
C MET A 32 0.79 -0.52 -11.04
N LEU A 33 2.03 -0.28 -11.51
CA LEU A 33 2.47 1.07 -11.91
C LEU A 33 1.55 1.75 -12.94
N PRO A 34 0.99 1.05 -13.96
CA PRO A 34 0.09 1.71 -14.91
C PRO A 34 -1.20 2.27 -14.29
N TRP A 35 -1.57 1.78 -13.11
CA TRP A 35 -2.79 2.21 -12.39
C TRP A 35 -2.50 3.03 -11.13
N ALA A 36 -1.24 3.21 -10.79
CA ALA A 36 -0.84 4.04 -9.65
C ALA A 36 -0.85 5.51 -10.04
N LYS A 37 -1.32 6.36 -9.13
CA LYS A 37 -1.32 7.81 -9.33
C LYS A 37 0.08 8.38 -9.09
N ASP A 38 0.42 9.43 -9.81
CA ASP A 38 1.63 10.27 -9.59
C ASP A 38 2.97 9.51 -9.71
N VAL A 39 2.98 8.34 -10.34
CA VAL A 39 4.21 7.54 -10.51
C VAL A 39 4.87 7.74 -11.89
N ALA A 40 4.20 8.39 -12.82
CA ALA A 40 4.74 8.61 -14.16
C ALA A 40 6.04 9.43 -14.10
N GLY A 41 7.12 8.90 -14.67
CA GLY A 41 8.44 9.53 -14.64
C GLY A 41 9.17 9.49 -13.30
N ALA A 42 8.57 8.90 -12.25
CA ALA A 42 9.22 8.78 -10.95
C ALA A 42 10.35 7.74 -11.00
N GLN A 43 11.43 8.03 -10.30
CA GLN A 43 12.58 7.13 -10.19
C GLN A 43 12.40 6.19 -8.99
N GLY A 44 12.65 4.89 -9.20
CA GLY A 44 12.49 3.86 -8.17
C GLY A 44 13.16 4.20 -6.84
N PRO A 45 14.43 4.60 -6.80
CA PRO A 45 15.12 4.99 -5.56
C PRO A 45 14.40 6.11 -4.79
N ASP A 46 13.90 7.13 -5.47
CA ASP A 46 13.20 8.26 -4.85
C ASP A 46 11.83 7.83 -4.29
N VAL A 47 11.12 6.98 -5.03
CA VAL A 47 9.83 6.44 -4.59
C VAL A 47 10.01 5.58 -3.34
N VAL A 48 10.99 4.71 -3.32
CA VAL A 48 11.30 3.88 -2.14
C VAL A 48 11.71 4.72 -0.95
N ALA A 49 12.53 5.74 -1.14
CA ALA A 49 12.87 6.70 -0.09
C ALA A 49 11.62 7.38 0.50
N GLY A 50 10.67 7.75 -0.37
CA GLY A 50 9.38 8.30 0.05
C GLY A 50 8.52 7.31 0.84
N VAL A 51 8.52 6.02 0.48
CA VAL A 51 7.83 4.97 1.25
C VAL A 51 8.45 4.81 2.64
N LEU A 52 9.78 4.82 2.74
CA LEU A 52 10.48 4.75 4.03
C LEU A 52 10.19 5.97 4.91
N ASP A 53 10.04 7.15 4.31
CA ASP A 53 9.59 8.36 5.03
C ASP A 53 8.18 8.17 5.61
N VAL A 54 7.24 7.64 4.82
CA VAL A 54 5.88 7.33 5.32
C VAL A 54 5.91 6.32 6.45
N LEU A 55 6.76 5.28 6.39
CA LEU A 55 6.93 4.31 7.47
C LEU A 55 7.34 4.96 8.80
N THR A 56 8.10 6.02 8.76
CA THR A 56 8.56 6.77 9.95
C THR A 56 7.61 7.89 10.37
N GLY A 57 6.45 8.01 9.72
CA GLY A 57 5.43 9.00 10.06
C GLY A 57 5.45 10.26 9.20
N GLY A 58 6.33 10.35 8.20
CA GLY A 58 6.36 11.45 7.24
C GLY A 58 5.25 11.35 6.19
N GLN A 59 5.16 12.36 5.34
CA GLN A 59 4.16 12.43 4.27
C GLN A 59 4.61 11.72 2.98
N GLY A 60 5.89 11.45 2.83
CA GLY A 60 6.47 10.88 1.62
C GLY A 60 6.31 11.79 0.39
N SER A 61 6.61 11.24 -0.79
CA SER A 61 6.33 11.89 -2.07
C SER A 61 4.93 11.52 -2.59
N ALA A 62 4.40 12.28 -3.54
CA ALA A 62 3.15 11.94 -4.22
C ALA A 62 3.23 10.56 -4.90
N ALA A 63 4.35 10.26 -5.57
CA ALA A 63 4.60 8.96 -6.19
C ALA A 63 4.64 7.82 -5.16
N ALA A 64 5.28 8.02 -4.00
CA ALA A 64 5.31 7.03 -2.93
C ALA A 64 3.89 6.74 -2.42
N ARG A 65 3.11 7.77 -2.15
CA ARG A 65 1.71 7.60 -1.72
C ARG A 65 0.86 6.91 -2.79
N GLY A 66 1.03 7.26 -4.06
CA GLY A 66 0.35 6.63 -5.19
C GLY A 66 0.67 5.13 -5.28
N TRP A 67 1.93 4.76 -5.13
CA TRP A 67 2.36 3.37 -5.14
C TRP A 67 1.84 2.58 -3.94
N ILE A 68 1.93 3.14 -2.73
CA ILE A 68 1.35 2.54 -1.51
C ILE A 68 -0.15 2.27 -1.69
N ALA A 69 -0.88 3.23 -2.25
CA ALA A 69 -2.32 3.10 -2.47
C ALA A 69 -2.67 2.02 -3.50
N ALA A 70 -1.86 1.87 -4.55
CA ALA A 70 -2.11 0.94 -5.66
C ALA A 70 -1.73 -0.51 -5.35
N CYS A 71 -1.02 -0.80 -4.27
CA CYS A 71 -0.51 -2.14 -3.96
C CYS A 71 -1.65 -3.16 -3.83
N THR A 72 -1.63 -4.19 -4.69
CA THR A 72 -2.55 -5.33 -4.68
C THR A 72 -1.97 -6.58 -4.04
N ARG A 73 -0.77 -6.49 -3.48
CA ARG A 73 -0.07 -7.61 -2.82
C ARG A 73 0.28 -8.76 -3.76
N SER A 74 0.69 -8.45 -4.99
CA SER A 74 1.12 -9.46 -5.96
C SER A 74 2.37 -10.24 -5.53
N GLY A 75 3.22 -9.65 -4.71
CA GLY A 75 4.49 -10.24 -4.27
C GLY A 75 5.63 -10.14 -5.28
N SER A 76 5.41 -9.58 -6.46
CA SER A 76 6.44 -9.43 -7.50
C SER A 76 7.66 -8.65 -7.01
N CYS A 77 7.45 -7.67 -6.14
CA CYS A 77 8.51 -6.89 -5.52
C CYS A 77 9.41 -7.72 -4.58
N ASN A 78 8.87 -8.73 -3.92
CA ASN A 78 9.63 -9.58 -2.99
C ASN A 78 10.67 -10.44 -3.72
N VAL A 79 10.36 -10.87 -4.94
CA VAL A 79 11.24 -11.74 -5.74
C VAL A 79 12.52 -11.00 -6.15
N VAL A 80 12.43 -9.72 -6.41
CA VAL A 80 13.54 -8.91 -6.96
C VAL A 80 14.35 -8.17 -5.89
N CYS A 81 13.93 -8.20 -4.63
CA CYS A 81 14.63 -7.47 -3.58
C CYS A 81 15.97 -8.13 -3.25
N PRO A 82 17.12 -7.45 -3.50
CA PRO A 82 18.44 -8.04 -3.26
C PRO A 82 18.77 -8.22 -1.77
N ASN A 83 18.06 -7.50 -0.88
CA ASN A 83 18.32 -7.47 0.56
C ASN A 83 17.23 -8.20 1.37
N ALA A 84 16.34 -8.93 0.71
CA ALA A 84 15.24 -9.68 1.36
C ALA A 84 14.43 -8.84 2.37
N VAL A 85 14.15 -7.59 2.02
CA VAL A 85 13.42 -6.63 2.90
C VAL A 85 11.95 -7.01 3.07
N ASN A 86 11.37 -7.77 2.14
CA ASN A 86 9.94 -7.97 1.99
C ASN A 86 9.19 -6.66 1.66
N PRO A 87 9.39 -6.11 0.45
CA PRO A 87 8.77 -4.85 0.05
C PRO A 87 7.24 -4.86 0.09
N MET A 88 6.60 -6.00 -0.12
CA MET A 88 5.14 -6.12 0.02
C MET A 88 4.67 -5.83 1.45
N LEU A 89 5.38 -6.36 2.45
CA LEU A 89 5.10 -6.04 3.86
C LEU A 89 5.41 -4.56 4.14
N MET A 90 6.50 -4.05 3.59
CA MET A 90 6.87 -2.63 3.71
C MET A 90 5.75 -1.71 3.24
N LEU A 91 5.15 -1.97 2.08
CA LEU A 91 4.01 -1.20 1.57
C LEU A 91 2.76 -1.33 2.44
N ARG A 92 2.51 -2.51 3.01
CA ARG A 92 1.38 -2.69 3.94
C ARG A 92 1.54 -1.90 5.22
N LEU A 93 2.73 -1.92 5.81
CA LEU A 93 3.03 -1.13 7.01
C LEU A 93 3.02 0.36 6.72
N ALA A 94 3.53 0.78 5.55
CA ALA A 94 3.45 2.15 5.09
C ALA A 94 2.00 2.62 4.92
N LYS A 95 1.13 1.79 4.36
CA LYS A 95 -0.30 2.09 4.24
C LYS A 95 -0.99 2.23 5.60
N TRP A 96 -0.65 1.36 6.53
CA TRP A 96 -1.15 1.49 7.91
C TRP A 96 -0.71 2.82 8.53
N ARG A 97 0.59 3.12 8.48
CA ARG A 97 1.11 4.39 9.00
C ARG A 97 0.50 5.61 8.30
N ALA A 98 0.36 5.57 6.98
CA ALA A 98 -0.27 6.64 6.20
C ALA A 98 -1.73 6.90 6.60
N ASN A 99 -2.48 5.87 6.97
CA ASN A 99 -3.83 6.02 7.48
C ASN A 99 -3.86 6.69 8.87
N GLU A 100 -2.88 6.42 9.73
CA GLU A 100 -2.76 7.07 11.04
C GLU A 100 -2.38 8.55 10.91
N THR A 101 -1.49 8.88 9.98
CA THR A 101 -0.96 10.24 9.78
C THR A 101 -1.76 11.06 8.77
N SER A 102 -2.81 10.50 8.19
CA SER A 102 -3.60 11.10 7.11
C SER A 102 -2.78 11.44 5.84
N ALA A 103 -1.65 10.74 5.63
CA ALA A 103 -0.87 10.86 4.40
C ALA A 103 -1.62 10.28 3.18
N LEU A 104 -2.56 9.36 3.40
CA LEU A 104 -3.52 8.90 2.40
C LEU A 104 -4.93 9.36 2.77
N PRO A 105 -5.77 9.69 1.76
CA PRO A 105 -7.16 10.01 2.02
C PRO A 105 -7.90 8.80 2.60
N ARG A 106 -8.82 9.05 3.51
CA ARG A 106 -9.74 8.01 3.99
C ARG A 106 -10.59 7.50 2.84
N ARG A 107 -10.87 6.20 2.83
CA ARG A 107 -11.82 5.63 1.89
C ARG A 107 -13.19 6.24 2.13
N ASP A 108 -13.82 6.66 1.06
CA ASP A 108 -15.22 7.08 1.10
C ASP A 108 -16.10 5.83 1.18
N ALA A 109 -16.89 5.74 2.25
CA ALA A 109 -17.84 4.63 2.45
C ALA A 109 -18.92 4.63 1.38
N SER A 110 -19.32 5.79 0.84
CA SER A 110 -20.32 5.90 -0.21
C SER A 110 -19.81 5.32 -1.53
N GLU A 111 -18.56 5.56 -1.89
CA GLU A 111 -17.92 4.97 -3.07
C GLU A 111 -17.83 3.44 -2.95
N THR A 112 -17.46 2.94 -1.78
CA THR A 112 -17.41 1.50 -1.50
C THR A 112 -18.79 0.88 -1.64
N MET A 113 -19.82 1.51 -1.07
CA MET A 113 -21.19 1.05 -1.16
C MET A 113 -21.72 1.07 -2.61
N SER A 114 -21.37 2.07 -3.39
CA SER A 114 -21.71 2.13 -4.81
C SER A 114 -21.15 0.94 -5.58
N ARG A 115 -19.90 0.55 -5.32
CA ARG A 115 -19.29 -0.63 -5.93
C ARG A 115 -19.97 -1.93 -5.49
N VAL A 116 -20.32 -2.05 -4.22
CA VAL A 116 -21.09 -3.20 -3.69
C VAL A 116 -22.44 -3.30 -4.37
N LYS A 117 -23.15 -2.19 -4.56
CA LYS A 117 -24.44 -2.18 -5.27
C LYS A 117 -24.33 -2.60 -6.72
N VAL A 118 -23.30 -2.14 -7.44
CA VAL A 118 -23.05 -2.57 -8.82
C VAL A 118 -22.78 -4.07 -8.88
N PHE A 119 -21.94 -4.58 -7.99
CA PHE A 119 -21.67 -6.02 -7.91
C PHE A 119 -22.94 -6.82 -7.60
N ALA A 120 -23.73 -6.38 -6.63
CA ALA A 120 -24.99 -7.03 -6.28
C ALA A 120 -25.98 -7.08 -7.46
N ARG A 121 -26.09 -6.00 -8.25
CA ARG A 121 -26.94 -5.98 -9.45
C ARG A 121 -26.53 -6.99 -10.52
N LEU A 122 -25.24 -7.33 -10.57
CA LEU A 122 -24.70 -8.29 -11.52
C LEU A 122 -24.80 -9.75 -11.06
N THR A 123 -24.91 -9.98 -9.76
CA THR A 123 -24.75 -11.31 -9.15
C THR A 123 -25.94 -11.80 -8.33
N MET A 124 -26.84 -10.92 -7.95
CA MET A 124 -27.99 -11.22 -7.08
C MET A 124 -29.31 -11.00 -7.79
N THR A 125 -30.32 -11.77 -7.40
CA THR A 125 -31.70 -11.53 -7.81
C THR A 125 -32.28 -10.27 -7.18
N GLU A 126 -33.40 -9.77 -7.71
CA GLU A 126 -34.06 -8.57 -7.14
C GLU A 126 -34.53 -8.79 -5.70
N GLU A 127 -35.01 -10.01 -5.39
CA GLU A 127 -35.41 -10.38 -4.04
C GLU A 127 -34.24 -10.38 -3.05
N GLU A 128 -33.10 -10.93 -3.45
CA GLU A 128 -31.87 -10.92 -2.66
C GLU A 128 -31.37 -9.50 -2.45
N GLN A 129 -31.37 -8.67 -3.50
CA GLN A 129 -30.96 -7.26 -3.38
C GLN A 129 -31.84 -6.49 -2.39
N ALA A 130 -33.15 -6.70 -2.41
CA ALA A 130 -34.08 -6.08 -1.48
C ALA A 130 -33.83 -6.48 -0.02
N THR A 131 -33.27 -7.68 0.21
CA THR A 131 -32.96 -8.18 1.55
C THR A 131 -31.61 -7.68 2.06
N TRP A 132 -30.60 -7.51 1.17
CA TRP A 132 -29.22 -7.28 1.55
C TRP A 132 -28.75 -5.82 1.37
N LEU A 133 -29.44 -5.02 0.61
CA LEU A 133 -29.12 -3.64 0.29
C LEU A 133 -30.20 -2.67 0.77
#